data_74222fe4e06c17199b272179c8b8c321
#
_entry.id   74222fe4e06c17199b272179c8b8c321
#
_cell.length_a   1.000
_cell.length_b   1.000
_cell.length_c   1.000
_cell.angle_alpha   90.00
_cell.angle_beta   90.00
_cell.angle_gamma   90.00
#
_symmetry.space_group_name_H-M   'P 1'
#
loop_
_entity.id
_entity.type
_entity.pdbx_description
1 polymer ?
#
loop_
_entity_poly.entity_id
_entity_poly.type
_entity_poly.pdbx_seq_one_letter_code
_entity_poly.pdbx_strand_id
1 'polypeptide(L)'
;DSGSVWRKPKLRIGYMPQKLHVDPTLPLSVLRFLRLVPGVDRTRALAALKEVGAEQVIDSPVQSISGGEMQRVLLARALLREPELLVLDEPVQGVDVAGQAELYSLITRLRDRHGCGVLMVSHDLHLVMSTTDQVVCLNRHVCCSGHPEQVSSDPAFVELFGKNAQSLAIYHHHHDHAHDLH
;
A
#
# COMPACT_ATOMS: atom_id res chain seq x y z
N ASP A 1 0.57 24.57 12.60
CA ASP A 1 -0.14 23.39 13.09
C ASP A 1 0.37 23.06 14.48
N SER A 2 -0.49 22.53 15.35
CA SER A 2 -0.17 22.15 16.73
C SER A 2 -0.65 20.72 16.99
N GLY A 3 0.02 20.02 17.88
CA GLY A 3 -0.31 18.65 18.26
C GLY A 3 0.91 17.88 18.75
N SER A 4 0.70 16.63 19.17
CA SER A 4 1.77 15.73 19.56
C SER A 4 1.69 14.43 18.78
N VAL A 5 2.85 13.90 18.38
CA VAL A 5 2.96 12.59 17.73
C VAL A 5 3.81 11.68 18.61
N TRP A 6 3.22 10.57 19.04
CA TRP A 6 3.98 9.52 19.69
C TRP A 6 4.32 8.41 18.70
N ARG A 7 5.55 7.92 18.77
CA ARG A 7 6.02 6.82 17.92
C ARG A 7 6.81 5.83 18.78
N LYS A 8 6.57 4.53 18.56
CA LYS A 8 7.38 3.46 19.18
C LYS A 8 8.87 3.72 18.89
N PRO A 9 9.74 3.73 19.91
CA PRO A 9 11.18 3.85 19.71
C PRO A 9 11.72 2.78 18.74
N LYS A 10 12.59 3.18 17.80
CA LYS A 10 13.21 2.30 16.81
C LYS A 10 12.23 1.59 15.87
N LEU A 11 10.98 2.07 15.74
CA LEU A 11 10.02 1.53 14.79
C LEU A 11 10.60 1.55 13.37
N ARG A 12 10.70 0.37 12.74
CA ARG A 12 11.13 0.25 11.34
C ARG A 12 9.93 0.53 10.43
N ILE A 13 10.05 1.60 9.64
CA ILE A 13 9.01 2.03 8.70
C ILE A 13 9.51 1.81 7.28
N GLY A 14 8.73 1.10 6.46
CA GLY A 14 8.84 1.06 5.02
C GLY A 14 7.88 2.08 4.43
N TYR A 15 8.40 3.08 3.70
CA TYR A 15 7.58 4.10 3.07
C TYR A 15 7.58 3.97 1.55
N MET A 16 6.40 3.98 0.98
CA MET A 16 6.13 4.01 -0.44
C MET A 16 5.44 5.33 -0.78
N PRO A 17 6.13 6.27 -1.44
CA PRO A 17 5.56 7.55 -1.83
C PRO A 17 4.62 7.41 -3.02
N GLN A 18 3.66 8.31 -3.15
CA GLN A 18 2.73 8.41 -4.27
C GLN A 18 3.45 8.49 -5.64
N LYS A 19 4.50 9.30 -5.72
CA LYS A 19 5.30 9.50 -6.94
C LYS A 19 6.77 9.57 -6.60
N LEU A 20 7.58 8.95 -7.45
CA LEU A 20 9.02 9.12 -7.44
C LEU A 20 9.41 10.02 -8.61
N HIS A 21 9.92 11.22 -8.31
CA HIS A 21 10.52 12.09 -9.32
C HIS A 21 12.00 11.75 -9.44
N VAL A 22 12.37 11.18 -10.56
CA VAL A 22 13.75 10.91 -10.93
C VAL A 22 14.07 11.79 -12.14
N ASP A 23 15.15 12.56 -12.07
CA ASP A 23 15.62 13.34 -13.20
C ASP A 23 15.84 12.40 -14.40
N PRO A 24 15.22 12.68 -15.57
CA PRO A 24 15.37 11.83 -16.76
C PRO A 24 16.80 11.65 -17.24
N THR A 25 17.69 12.58 -16.90
CA THR A 25 19.10 12.52 -17.28
C THR A 25 19.94 11.64 -16.35
N LEU A 26 19.39 11.27 -15.17
CA LEU A 26 20.11 10.43 -14.21
C LEU A 26 20.09 8.95 -14.66
N PRO A 27 21.25 8.32 -14.93
CA PRO A 27 21.31 6.91 -15.34
C PRO A 27 21.09 5.98 -14.13
N LEU A 28 19.84 5.91 -13.64
CA LEU A 28 19.43 5.15 -12.46
C LEU A 28 18.73 3.87 -12.89
N SER A 29 19.39 2.72 -12.71
CA SER A 29 18.70 1.41 -12.85
C SER A 29 17.93 1.07 -11.58
N VAL A 30 16.93 0.15 -11.71
CA VAL A 30 16.16 -0.38 -10.57
C VAL A 30 17.11 -0.96 -9.52
N LEU A 31 18.12 -1.73 -9.92
CA LEU A 31 19.12 -2.25 -8.98
C LEU A 31 19.83 -1.15 -8.19
N ARG A 32 20.31 -0.09 -8.88
CA ARG A 32 20.97 1.03 -8.21
C ARG A 32 20.02 1.76 -7.26
N PHE A 33 18.76 1.93 -7.65
CA PHE A 33 17.73 2.54 -6.82
C PHE A 33 17.45 1.73 -5.54
N LEU A 34 17.35 0.40 -5.63
CA LEU A 34 17.15 -0.46 -4.47
C LEU A 34 18.38 -0.49 -3.54
N ARG A 35 19.59 -0.44 -4.12
CA ARG A 35 20.86 -0.37 -3.35
C ARG A 35 21.06 0.93 -2.58
N LEU A 36 20.23 1.95 -2.76
CA LEU A 36 20.21 3.12 -1.87
C LEU A 36 19.71 2.76 -0.45
N VAL A 37 19.07 1.61 -0.29
CA VAL A 37 18.79 1.06 1.05
C VAL A 37 20.08 0.43 1.59
N PRO A 38 20.56 0.82 2.77
CA PRO A 38 21.81 0.32 3.32
C PRO A 38 21.83 -1.21 3.45
N GLY A 39 22.96 -1.83 3.07
CA GLY A 39 23.15 -3.29 3.18
C GLY A 39 22.41 -4.11 2.12
N VAL A 40 21.87 -3.48 1.06
CA VAL A 40 21.23 -4.18 -0.06
C VAL A 40 22.23 -4.41 -1.18
N ASP A 41 22.49 -5.67 -1.46
CA ASP A 41 23.22 -6.16 -2.63
C ASP A 41 22.25 -6.60 -3.74
N ARG A 42 22.78 -7.13 -4.84
CA ARG A 42 21.97 -7.64 -5.96
C ARG A 42 21.07 -8.81 -5.54
N THR A 43 21.55 -9.68 -4.67
CA THR A 43 20.81 -10.87 -4.25
C THR A 43 19.58 -10.49 -3.42
N ARG A 44 19.74 -9.60 -2.45
CA ARG A 44 18.62 -9.07 -1.66
C ARG A 44 17.64 -8.26 -2.52
N ALA A 45 18.16 -7.43 -3.43
CA ALA A 45 17.32 -6.67 -4.36
C ALA A 45 16.47 -7.60 -5.24
N LEU A 46 17.09 -8.65 -5.81
CA LEU A 46 16.39 -9.63 -6.65
C LEU A 46 15.33 -10.40 -5.85
N ALA A 47 15.64 -10.80 -4.63
CA ALA A 47 14.69 -11.49 -3.75
C ALA A 47 13.45 -10.63 -3.46
N ALA A 48 13.66 -9.35 -3.11
CA ALA A 48 12.56 -8.41 -2.88
C ALA A 48 11.72 -8.15 -4.14
N LEU A 49 12.36 -8.04 -5.32
CA LEU A 49 11.64 -7.89 -6.59
C LEU A 49 10.83 -9.14 -6.95
N LYS A 50 11.35 -10.35 -6.72
CA LYS A 50 10.60 -11.59 -6.91
C LYS A 50 9.36 -11.65 -6.01
N GLU A 51 9.47 -11.21 -4.79
CA GLU A 51 8.36 -11.20 -3.83
C GLU A 51 7.20 -10.33 -4.30
N VAL A 52 7.49 -9.26 -5.04
CA VAL A 52 6.48 -8.36 -5.61
C VAL A 52 6.17 -8.64 -7.10
N GLY A 53 6.81 -9.64 -7.72
CA GLY A 53 6.61 -9.99 -9.13
C GLY A 53 7.13 -8.94 -10.11
N ALA A 54 8.34 -8.42 -9.87
CA ALA A 54 8.99 -7.40 -10.70
C ALA A 54 10.49 -7.70 -10.94
N GLU A 55 10.91 -8.95 -10.85
CA GLU A 55 12.34 -9.32 -11.02
C GLU A 55 12.88 -9.04 -12.42
N GLN A 56 12.02 -9.05 -13.42
CA GLN A 56 12.40 -8.82 -14.83
C GLN A 56 12.97 -7.43 -15.07
N VAL A 57 12.62 -6.44 -14.23
CA VAL A 57 13.06 -5.05 -14.41
C VAL A 57 14.30 -4.67 -13.63
N ILE A 58 14.99 -5.61 -12.96
CA ILE A 58 16.11 -5.31 -12.05
C ILE A 58 17.22 -4.47 -12.70
N ASP A 59 17.53 -4.70 -13.96
CA ASP A 59 18.56 -4.00 -14.70
C ASP A 59 18.03 -2.84 -15.56
N SER A 60 16.70 -2.68 -15.64
CA SER A 60 16.04 -1.64 -16.43
C SER A 60 16.29 -0.25 -15.83
N PRO A 61 16.39 0.80 -16.66
CA PRO A 61 16.33 2.17 -16.17
C PRO A 61 14.98 2.45 -15.49
N VAL A 62 15.02 3.16 -14.37
CA VAL A 62 13.80 3.49 -13.60
C VAL A 62 12.79 4.28 -14.46
N GLN A 63 13.27 5.07 -15.41
CA GLN A 63 12.44 5.88 -16.31
C GLN A 63 11.73 5.06 -17.40
N SER A 64 12.17 3.82 -17.67
CA SER A 64 11.66 3.00 -18.78
C SER A 64 10.67 1.91 -18.35
N ILE A 65 10.43 1.74 -17.07
CA ILE A 65 9.49 0.76 -16.55
C ILE A 65 8.06 1.32 -16.52
N SER A 66 7.06 0.45 -16.61
CA SER A 66 5.65 0.82 -16.53
C SER A 66 5.25 1.35 -15.16
N GLY A 67 4.11 2.03 -15.06
CA GLY A 67 3.59 2.52 -13.78
C GLY A 67 3.38 1.38 -12.76
N GLY A 68 2.81 0.26 -13.18
CA GLY A 68 2.60 -0.90 -12.31
C GLY A 68 3.92 -1.54 -11.85
N GLU A 69 4.92 -1.65 -12.73
CA GLU A 69 6.25 -2.12 -12.34
C GLU A 69 6.93 -1.15 -11.37
N MET A 70 6.78 0.16 -11.58
CA MET A 70 7.29 1.17 -10.65
C MET A 70 6.68 1.01 -9.25
N GLN A 71 5.36 0.83 -9.14
CA GLN A 71 4.70 0.63 -7.86
C GLN A 71 5.22 -0.64 -7.15
N ARG A 72 5.42 -1.73 -7.88
CA ARG A 72 6.02 -2.96 -7.36
C ARG A 72 7.48 -2.74 -6.91
N VAL A 73 8.27 -1.98 -7.65
CA VAL A 73 9.66 -1.62 -7.28
C VAL A 73 9.69 -0.76 -6.02
N LEU A 74 8.79 0.22 -5.89
CA LEU A 74 8.66 1.04 -4.68
C LEU A 74 8.27 0.21 -3.47
N LEU A 75 7.35 -0.73 -3.64
CA LEU A 75 6.93 -1.66 -2.60
C LEU A 75 8.10 -2.58 -2.18
N ALA A 76 8.84 -3.16 -3.13
CA ALA A 76 10.05 -3.94 -2.86
C ALA A 76 11.06 -3.13 -2.05
N ARG A 77 11.28 -1.86 -2.42
CA ARG A 77 12.18 -0.97 -1.67
C ARG A 77 11.73 -0.71 -0.24
N ALA A 78 10.41 -0.58 -0.01
CA ALA A 78 9.86 -0.43 1.33
C ALA A 78 10.08 -1.70 2.18
N LEU A 79 9.90 -2.89 1.58
CA LEU A 79 10.11 -4.19 2.24
C LEU A 79 11.58 -4.47 2.57
N LEU A 80 12.54 -3.98 1.78
CA LEU A 80 13.98 -4.13 2.05
C LEU A 80 14.43 -3.53 3.39
N ARG A 81 13.60 -2.69 4.01
CA ARG A 81 13.81 -2.16 5.36
C ARG A 81 13.32 -3.09 6.46
N GLU A 82 12.75 -4.27 6.12
CA GLU A 82 12.16 -5.22 7.07
C GLU A 82 11.19 -4.51 8.03
N PRO A 83 10.15 -3.84 7.49
CA PRO A 83 9.33 -2.92 8.26
C PRO A 83 8.43 -3.63 9.27
N GLU A 84 8.19 -2.97 10.41
CA GLU A 84 7.09 -3.29 11.33
C GLU A 84 5.81 -2.53 10.94
N LEU A 85 5.97 -1.45 10.15
CA LEU A 85 4.87 -0.65 9.60
C LEU A 85 5.19 -0.27 8.15
N LEU A 86 4.33 -0.67 7.22
CA LEU A 86 4.31 -0.14 5.85
C LEU A 86 3.41 1.09 5.80
N VAL A 87 3.93 2.18 5.27
CA VAL A 87 3.18 3.40 4.98
C VAL A 87 3.12 3.56 3.47
N LEU A 88 1.93 3.47 2.90
CA LEU A 88 1.68 3.46 1.47
C LEU A 88 0.83 4.68 1.09
N ASP A 89 1.38 5.53 0.25
CA ASP A 89 0.74 6.75 -0.21
C ASP A 89 0.25 6.56 -1.66
N GLU A 90 -1.06 6.42 -1.85
CA GLU A 90 -1.71 6.17 -3.15
C GLU A 90 -1.03 5.03 -3.96
N PRO A 91 -0.91 3.81 -3.40
CA PRO A 91 -0.06 2.76 -3.95
C PRO A 91 -0.47 2.26 -5.34
N VAL A 92 -1.70 2.52 -5.76
CA VAL A 92 -2.24 2.07 -7.06
C VAL A 92 -2.29 3.18 -8.12
N GLN A 93 -1.79 4.38 -7.80
CA GLN A 93 -1.84 5.48 -8.74
C GLN A 93 -1.04 5.18 -10.02
N GLY A 94 -1.68 5.39 -11.18
CA GLY A 94 -1.06 5.12 -12.49
C GLY A 94 -1.04 3.65 -12.89
N VAL A 95 -1.78 2.80 -12.17
CA VAL A 95 -1.97 1.38 -12.49
C VAL A 95 -3.37 1.21 -13.08
N ASP A 96 -3.53 0.34 -14.08
CA ASP A 96 -4.83 0.00 -14.64
C ASP A 96 -5.71 -0.76 -13.65
N VAL A 97 -7.02 -0.83 -13.91
CA VAL A 97 -8.01 -1.40 -12.97
C VAL A 97 -7.68 -2.85 -12.58
N ALA A 98 -7.23 -3.68 -13.51
CA ALA A 98 -6.86 -5.06 -13.22
C ALA A 98 -5.63 -5.14 -12.32
N GLY A 99 -4.59 -4.36 -12.65
CA GLY A 99 -3.37 -4.28 -11.86
C GLY A 99 -3.57 -3.67 -10.46
N GLN A 100 -4.56 -2.78 -10.28
CA GLN A 100 -4.91 -2.25 -8.97
C GLN A 100 -5.37 -3.38 -8.02
N ALA A 101 -6.31 -4.21 -8.44
CA ALA A 101 -6.80 -5.34 -7.64
C ALA A 101 -5.67 -6.33 -7.29
N GLU A 102 -4.78 -6.61 -8.25
CA GLU A 102 -3.59 -7.46 -8.02
C GLU A 102 -2.65 -6.85 -6.99
N LEU A 103 -2.40 -5.53 -7.06
CA LEU A 103 -1.48 -4.84 -6.14
C LEU A 103 -2.04 -4.81 -4.71
N TYR A 104 -3.35 -4.59 -4.52
CA TYR A 104 -3.97 -4.69 -3.20
C TYR A 104 -3.89 -6.11 -2.63
N SER A 105 -4.18 -7.13 -3.45
CA SER A 105 -4.03 -8.53 -3.05
C SER A 105 -2.57 -8.84 -2.67
N LEU A 106 -1.60 -8.28 -3.40
CA LEU A 106 -0.19 -8.41 -3.08
C LEU A 106 0.14 -7.75 -1.73
N ILE A 107 -0.33 -6.53 -1.47
CA ILE A 107 -0.11 -5.81 -0.20
C ILE A 107 -0.64 -6.64 0.97
N THR A 108 -1.84 -7.21 0.85
CA THR A 108 -2.43 -8.07 1.89
C THR A 108 -1.55 -9.30 2.16
N ARG A 109 -1.12 -10.01 1.11
CA ARG A 109 -0.21 -11.17 1.28
C ARG A 109 1.12 -10.79 1.91
N LEU A 110 1.68 -9.62 1.57
CA LEU A 110 2.93 -9.14 2.15
C LEU A 110 2.76 -8.76 3.62
N ARG A 111 1.65 -8.09 3.98
CA ARG A 111 1.29 -7.82 5.37
C ARG A 111 1.30 -9.08 6.21
N ASP A 112 0.61 -10.12 5.74
CA ASP A 112 0.45 -11.38 6.46
C ASP A 112 1.79 -12.15 6.54
N ARG A 113 2.57 -12.17 5.45
CA ARG A 113 3.87 -12.83 5.41
C ARG A 113 4.90 -12.19 6.33
N HIS A 114 4.96 -10.86 6.36
CA HIS A 114 5.93 -10.11 7.16
C HIS A 114 5.43 -9.79 8.59
N GLY A 115 4.16 -10.03 8.88
CA GLY A 115 3.54 -9.70 10.16
C GLY A 115 3.63 -8.21 10.50
N CYS A 116 3.55 -7.34 9.49
CA CYS A 116 3.66 -5.89 9.66
C CYS A 116 2.30 -5.20 9.62
N GLY A 117 2.17 -4.05 10.30
CA GLY A 117 1.03 -3.17 10.11
C GLY A 117 1.09 -2.47 8.74
N VAL A 118 -0.06 -2.09 8.19
CA VAL A 118 -0.15 -1.28 6.96
C VAL A 118 -0.98 -0.05 7.24
N LEU A 119 -0.41 1.12 6.99
CA LEU A 119 -1.10 2.40 6.95
C LEU A 119 -1.14 2.87 5.49
N MET A 120 -2.31 2.95 4.92
CA MET A 120 -2.50 3.32 3.52
C MET A 120 -3.30 4.62 3.41
N VAL A 121 -2.84 5.53 2.56
CA VAL A 121 -3.60 6.70 2.12
C VAL A 121 -4.13 6.40 0.72
N SER A 122 -5.43 6.53 0.51
CA SER A 122 -6.06 6.32 -0.79
C SER A 122 -7.34 7.13 -0.90
N HIS A 123 -7.69 7.50 -2.14
CA HIS A 123 -8.98 8.09 -2.49
C HIS A 123 -9.94 7.08 -3.15
N ASP A 124 -9.48 5.83 -3.35
CA ASP A 124 -10.33 4.76 -3.88
C ASP A 124 -11.14 4.10 -2.77
N LEU A 125 -12.35 4.62 -2.57
CA LEU A 125 -13.25 4.15 -1.51
C LEU A 125 -13.59 2.67 -1.64
N HIS A 126 -13.76 2.18 -2.87
CA HIS A 126 -14.19 0.80 -3.10
C HIS A 126 -13.14 -0.19 -2.59
N LEU A 127 -11.89 0.04 -2.97
CA LEU A 127 -10.78 -0.80 -2.56
C LEU A 127 -10.47 -0.65 -1.05
N VAL A 128 -10.50 0.58 -0.52
CA VAL A 128 -10.31 0.82 0.92
C VAL A 128 -11.34 0.06 1.73
N MET A 129 -12.63 0.21 1.41
CA MET A 129 -13.72 -0.42 2.19
C MET A 129 -13.71 -1.95 2.12
N SER A 130 -13.18 -2.53 1.03
CA SER A 130 -13.15 -3.98 0.85
C SER A 130 -11.90 -4.68 1.40
N THR A 131 -10.82 -3.93 1.69
CA THR A 131 -9.51 -4.54 1.99
C THR A 131 -8.89 -4.13 3.33
N THR A 132 -9.50 -3.18 4.05
CA THR A 132 -8.93 -2.65 5.29
C THR A 132 -9.70 -3.07 6.53
N ASP A 133 -8.99 -3.18 7.66
CA ASP A 133 -9.58 -3.50 8.97
C ASP A 133 -10.13 -2.25 9.66
N GLN A 134 -9.53 -1.08 9.39
CA GLN A 134 -9.88 0.21 9.98
C GLN A 134 -9.79 1.31 8.94
N VAL A 135 -10.74 2.24 8.97
CA VAL A 135 -10.79 3.41 8.10
C VAL A 135 -10.78 4.67 8.95
N VAL A 136 -10.04 5.68 8.51
CA VAL A 136 -10.06 7.04 9.08
C VAL A 136 -10.36 8.02 7.94
N CYS A 137 -11.48 8.70 8.02
CA CYS A 137 -11.89 9.71 7.04
C CYS A 137 -11.36 11.08 7.42
N LEU A 138 -10.64 11.71 6.49
CA LEU A 138 -10.02 13.02 6.69
C LEU A 138 -10.62 14.06 5.73
N ASN A 139 -11.13 15.14 6.32
CA ASN A 139 -11.47 16.37 5.59
C ASN A 139 -11.04 17.57 6.44
N ARG A 140 -9.74 17.89 6.44
CA ARG A 140 -9.07 18.86 7.34
C ARG A 140 -9.13 18.49 8.82
N HIS A 141 -10.06 17.66 9.24
CA HIS A 141 -10.21 17.03 10.55
C HIS A 141 -10.62 15.57 10.36
N VAL A 142 -10.54 14.76 11.41
CA VAL A 142 -11.07 13.40 11.40
C VAL A 142 -12.60 13.51 11.48
N CYS A 143 -13.30 13.12 10.39
CA CYS A 143 -14.75 13.19 10.31
C CYS A 143 -15.41 11.93 10.87
N CYS A 144 -14.84 10.77 10.55
CA CYS A 144 -15.29 9.46 11.02
C CYS A 144 -14.12 8.48 11.07
N SER A 145 -14.24 7.46 11.90
CA SER A 145 -13.25 6.38 11.96
C SER A 145 -13.88 5.11 12.54
N GLY A 146 -13.43 3.96 12.07
CA GLY A 146 -13.93 2.67 12.54
C GLY A 146 -13.75 1.56 11.50
N HIS A 147 -14.40 0.43 11.74
CA HIS A 147 -14.51 -0.65 10.75
C HIS A 147 -15.26 -0.16 9.50
N PRO A 148 -14.90 -0.60 8.28
CA PRO A 148 -15.54 -0.18 7.04
C PRO A 148 -17.07 -0.16 7.06
N GLU A 149 -17.72 -1.20 7.60
CA GLU A 149 -19.17 -1.30 7.70
C GLU A 149 -19.78 -0.19 8.58
N GLN A 150 -19.13 0.17 9.68
CA GLN A 150 -19.58 1.23 10.57
C GLN A 150 -19.41 2.59 9.91
N VAL A 151 -18.24 2.81 9.29
CA VAL A 151 -17.92 4.06 8.59
C VAL A 151 -18.84 4.31 7.42
N SER A 152 -19.20 3.29 6.65
CA SER A 152 -20.12 3.43 5.51
C SER A 152 -21.51 3.92 5.88
N SER A 153 -21.92 3.66 7.12
CA SER A 153 -23.21 4.07 7.68
C SER A 153 -23.14 5.41 8.42
N ASP A 154 -21.95 5.97 8.60
CA ASP A 154 -21.74 7.23 9.33
C ASP A 154 -22.30 8.41 8.51
N PRO A 155 -23.15 9.29 9.09
CA PRO A 155 -23.66 10.47 8.41
C PRO A 155 -22.57 11.37 7.83
N ALA A 156 -21.43 11.53 8.52
CA ALA A 156 -20.31 12.34 8.04
C ALA A 156 -19.63 11.73 6.81
N PHE A 157 -19.57 10.40 6.71
CA PHE A 157 -19.11 9.70 5.50
C PHE A 157 -20.04 9.95 4.32
N VAL A 158 -21.34 9.84 4.55
CA VAL A 158 -22.37 10.04 3.51
C VAL A 158 -22.37 11.50 3.03
N GLU A 159 -22.16 12.46 3.92
CA GLU A 159 -22.03 13.87 3.56
C GLU A 159 -20.81 14.14 2.68
N LEU A 160 -19.65 13.49 3.00
CA LEU A 160 -18.40 13.67 2.26
C LEU A 160 -18.40 13.02 0.88
N PHE A 161 -18.92 11.79 0.77
CA PHE A 161 -18.75 10.94 -0.41
C PHE A 161 -20.05 10.67 -1.17
N GLY A 162 -21.19 11.11 -0.63
CA GLY A 162 -22.52 10.96 -1.22
C GLY A 162 -23.14 9.58 -0.98
N LYS A 163 -24.47 9.49 -1.21
CA LYS A 163 -25.23 8.25 -0.97
C LYS A 163 -24.79 7.06 -1.81
N ASN A 164 -24.18 7.28 -2.95
CA ASN A 164 -23.65 6.20 -3.79
C ASN A 164 -22.45 5.50 -3.17
N ALA A 165 -21.74 6.13 -2.26
CA ALA A 165 -20.63 5.51 -1.53
C ALA A 165 -21.08 4.43 -0.54
N GLN A 166 -22.32 4.49 -0.05
CA GLN A 166 -22.90 3.45 0.83
C GLN A 166 -23.03 2.09 0.13
N SER A 167 -23.36 2.09 -1.16
CA SER A 167 -23.49 0.84 -1.93
C SER A 167 -22.15 0.15 -2.19
N LEU A 168 -21.05 0.86 -2.08
CA LEU A 168 -19.71 0.32 -2.29
C LEU A 168 -19.20 -0.53 -1.10
N ALA A 169 -19.73 -0.29 0.09
CA ALA A 169 -19.35 -0.99 1.32
C ALA A 169 -20.11 -2.34 1.55
N ILE A 170 -21.12 -2.66 0.72
CA ILE A 170 -22.03 -3.81 0.94
C ILE A 170 -21.53 -5.09 0.25
N TYR A 171 -20.33 -5.14 -0.28
CA TYR A 171 -19.77 -6.42 -0.70
C TYR A 171 -19.25 -7.18 0.52
N HIS A 172 -20.17 -7.99 1.12
CA HIS A 172 -19.87 -8.88 2.23
C HIS A 172 -18.76 -9.86 1.85
N HIS A 173 -17.65 -9.83 2.58
CA HIS A 173 -16.73 -10.95 2.66
C HIS A 173 -17.40 -12.05 3.50
N HIS A 174 -18.07 -12.99 2.87
CA HIS A 174 -18.38 -14.28 3.47
C HIS A 174 -17.07 -15.10 3.51
N HIS A 175 -16.32 -14.96 4.58
CA HIS A 175 -15.34 -15.97 4.97
C HIS A 175 -16.08 -16.99 5.85
N ASP A 176 -16.71 -17.98 5.21
CA ASP A 176 -17.13 -19.21 5.87
C ASP A 176 -15.87 -19.99 6.30
N HIS A 177 -15.41 -19.74 7.52
CA HIS A 177 -14.55 -20.69 8.22
C HIS A 177 -15.46 -21.79 8.80
N ALA A 178 -15.85 -22.74 7.98
CA ALA A 178 -16.37 -24.02 8.45
C ALA A 178 -15.22 -24.79 9.11
N HIS A 179 -15.12 -24.70 10.44
CA HIS A 179 -14.40 -25.67 11.24
C HIS A 179 -15.23 -26.94 11.27
N ASP A 180 -15.00 -27.87 10.35
CA ASP A 180 -15.45 -29.25 10.51
C ASP A 180 -14.51 -29.94 11.49
N LEU A 181 -15.02 -30.13 12.71
CA LEU A 181 -14.54 -31.11 13.67
C LEU A 181 -15.03 -32.51 13.23
N HIS A 182 -14.12 -33.37 12.83
CA HIS A 182 -14.22 -34.82 13.04
C HIS A 182 -12.81 -35.41 13.12
#